data_84b93e24f0aaf2fcb657ce2331e970ac
#
_entry.id   84b93e24f0aaf2fcb657ce2331e970ac
#
_cell.length_a   1.000
_cell.length_b   1.000
_cell.length_c   1.000
_cell.angle_alpha   90.00
_cell.angle_beta   90.00
_cell.angle_gamma   90.00
#
_symmetry.space_group_name_H-M   'P 1'
#
loop_
_entity.id
_entity.type
_entity.pdbx_description
1 polymer ?
#
loop_
_entity_poly.entity_id
_entity_poly.type
_entity_poly.pdbx_seq_one_letter_code
_entity_poly.pdbx_strand_id
1 'polypeptide(L)'
;MEKRVGSVLIIVTEKENVSKLNSILSQHGDIIVGRMGLNLGLESAQVISLVVHGNTDRIASLTGKIGKLKGFEVKSVLSKYVEDDGENNEVAEH
;
A
#
# COMPACT_ATOMS: atom_id res chain seq x y z
N MET A 1 2.95 -6.54 18.65
CA MET A 1 2.09 -6.62 17.48
C MET A 1 2.92 -6.88 16.25
N GLU A 2 2.48 -7.81 15.44
CA GLU A 2 3.24 -8.16 14.26
C GLU A 2 3.12 -7.13 13.18
N LYS A 3 4.22 -6.83 12.57
CA LYS A 3 4.24 -5.94 11.41
C LYS A 3 4.85 -6.67 10.24
N ARG A 4 4.35 -6.39 9.08
CA ARG A 4 4.86 -6.97 7.84
C ARG A 4 5.18 -5.89 6.85
N VAL A 5 6.09 -6.21 5.97
CA VAL A 5 6.42 -5.33 4.85
C VAL A 5 5.66 -5.86 3.64
N GLY A 6 5.08 -4.96 2.90
CA GLY A 6 4.35 -5.35 1.70
C GLY A 6 4.49 -4.34 0.60
N SER A 7 3.99 -4.72 -0.53
CA SER A 7 3.97 -3.86 -1.71
C SER A 7 2.55 -3.79 -2.21
N VAL A 8 2.11 -2.61 -2.57
CA VAL A 8 0.77 -2.41 -3.10
C VAL A 8 0.89 -1.72 -4.43
N LEU A 9 0.31 -2.32 -5.46
CA LEU A 9 0.32 -1.75 -6.78
C LEU A 9 -1.08 -1.28 -7.11
N ILE A 10 -1.22 -0.03 -7.51
CA ILE A 10 -2.50 0.55 -7.85
C ILE A 10 -2.46 1.01 -9.29
N ILE A 11 -3.36 0.51 -10.10
CA ILE A 11 -3.50 0.95 -11.49
C ILE A 11 -4.70 1.86 -11.55
N VAL A 12 -4.49 3.08 -12.04
CA VAL A 12 -5.57 4.05 -12.14
C VAL A 12 -6.16 3.93 -13.53
N THR A 13 -7.37 3.42 -13.63
CA THR A 13 -8.02 3.25 -14.92
C THR A 13 -9.01 4.37 -15.21
N GLU A 14 -9.50 5.03 -14.16
CA GLU A 14 -10.38 6.19 -14.33
C GLU A 14 -10.01 7.21 -13.29
N LYS A 15 -9.98 8.47 -13.62
CA LYS A 15 -9.48 9.47 -12.71
C LYS A 15 -10.53 10.13 -11.85
N GLU A 16 -11.76 9.71 -12.00
CA GLU A 16 -12.85 10.33 -11.32
C GLU A 16 -12.71 10.33 -9.80
N ASN A 17 -12.15 9.31 -9.21
CA ASN A 17 -12.06 9.18 -7.77
C ASN A 17 -10.67 9.37 -7.20
N VAL A 18 -9.81 10.10 -7.93
CA VAL A 18 -8.42 10.28 -7.48
C VAL A 18 -8.36 11.01 -6.14
N SER A 19 -9.24 11.98 -5.91
CA SER A 19 -9.19 12.67 -4.64
C SER A 19 -9.59 11.75 -3.49
N LYS A 20 -10.50 10.81 -3.73
CA LYS A 20 -10.84 9.84 -2.70
C LYS A 20 -9.68 8.89 -2.44
N LEU A 21 -8.97 8.50 -3.50
CA LEU A 21 -7.78 7.68 -3.32
C LEU A 21 -6.76 8.42 -2.46
N ASN A 22 -6.51 9.67 -2.76
CA ASN A 22 -5.52 10.43 -1.99
C ASN A 22 -5.93 10.56 -0.53
N SER A 23 -7.22 10.68 -0.24
CA SER A 23 -7.67 10.71 1.14
C SER A 23 -7.40 9.40 1.85
N ILE A 24 -7.64 8.29 1.18
CA ILE A 24 -7.37 6.98 1.77
C ILE A 24 -5.88 6.83 2.05
N LEU A 25 -5.04 7.25 1.11
CA LEU A 25 -3.59 7.17 1.31
C LEU A 25 -3.15 8.01 2.49
N SER A 26 -3.72 9.20 2.63
CA SER A 26 -3.39 10.06 3.75
C SER A 26 -3.81 9.45 5.08
N GLN A 27 -4.95 8.80 5.12
CA GLN A 27 -5.43 8.18 6.34
C GLN A 27 -4.56 7.01 6.76
N HIS A 28 -3.79 6.47 5.85
CA HIS A 28 -2.91 5.34 6.14
C HIS A 28 -1.44 5.71 6.04
N GLY A 29 -1.15 7.01 6.18
CA GLY A 29 0.22 7.48 6.07
C GLY A 29 1.17 6.86 7.08
N ASP A 30 0.63 6.40 8.22
CA ASP A 30 1.46 5.78 9.24
C ASP A 30 2.07 4.46 8.80
N ILE A 31 1.50 3.80 7.80
CA ILE A 31 2.05 2.53 7.36
C ILE A 31 2.68 2.61 5.97
N ILE A 32 2.60 3.75 5.30
CA ILE A 32 3.17 3.89 3.97
C ILE A 32 4.59 4.41 4.11
N VAL A 33 5.55 3.56 3.75
CA VAL A 33 6.95 3.89 3.89
C VAL A 33 7.47 4.62 2.68
N GLY A 34 6.98 4.29 1.52
CA GLY A 34 7.42 4.91 0.30
C GLY A 34 6.34 4.83 -0.75
N ARG A 35 6.42 5.70 -1.73
CA ARG A 35 5.40 5.79 -2.74
C ARG A 35 6.02 6.30 -4.01
N MET A 36 5.62 5.73 -5.14
CA MET A 36 6.12 6.15 -6.43
C MET A 36 4.97 6.16 -7.42
N GLY A 37 4.80 7.24 -8.13
CA GLY A 37 3.78 7.32 -9.17
C GLY A 37 4.42 7.39 -10.53
N LEU A 38 3.90 6.64 -11.48
CA LEU A 38 4.42 6.60 -12.82
C LEU A 38 3.31 6.76 -13.82
N ASN A 39 3.63 7.49 -14.89
CA ASN A 39 2.74 7.60 -15.98
C ASN A 39 3.26 6.69 -17.03
N LEU A 40 2.49 5.79 -17.55
CA LEU A 40 3.01 4.81 -18.47
C LEU A 40 3.15 5.34 -19.90
N GLY A 41 2.91 6.60 -20.07
CA GLY A 41 3.11 7.20 -21.38
C GLY A 41 1.98 7.02 -22.34
N LEU A 42 1.02 6.24 -22.04
CA LEU A 42 -0.11 6.09 -22.87
C LEU A 42 -1.21 6.83 -22.24
N GLU A 43 -2.16 7.18 -22.99
CA GLU A 43 -3.09 8.01 -22.51
C GLU A 43 -3.78 7.53 -21.37
N SER A 44 -3.75 6.39 -21.01
CA SER A 44 -4.68 6.04 -20.04
C SER A 44 -4.20 5.56 -18.75
N ALA A 45 -3.05 5.09 -18.61
CA ALA A 45 -2.75 4.38 -17.38
C ALA A 45 -1.75 5.10 -16.52
N GLN A 46 -2.09 5.26 -15.25
CA GLN A 46 -1.14 5.70 -14.25
C GLN A 46 -0.97 4.57 -13.27
N VAL A 47 0.21 4.46 -12.70
CA VAL A 47 0.51 3.41 -11.75
C VAL A 47 1.06 4.05 -10.49
N ILE A 48 0.57 3.61 -9.35
CA ILE A 48 1.10 4.04 -8.07
C ILE A 48 1.59 2.80 -7.35
N SER A 49 2.82 2.84 -6.91
CA SER A 49 3.42 1.74 -6.18
C SER A 49 3.73 2.19 -4.78
N LEU A 50 3.33 1.40 -3.80
CA LEU A 50 3.55 1.72 -2.40
C LEU A 50 4.37 0.62 -1.76
N VAL A 51 5.24 1.02 -0.83
CA VAL A 51 5.84 0.07 0.09
C VAL A 51 5.19 0.34 1.43
N VAL A 52 4.65 -0.67 2.06
CA VAL A 52 3.94 -0.52 3.31
C VAL A 52 4.61 -1.34 4.40
N HIS A 53 4.50 -0.87 5.63
CA HIS A 53 5.07 -1.56 6.78
C HIS A 53 4.11 -1.31 7.93
N GLY A 54 3.43 -2.33 8.37
CA GLY A 54 2.46 -2.18 9.43
C GLY A 54 1.82 -3.51 9.76
N ASN A 55 0.85 -3.48 10.65
CA ASN A 55 0.17 -4.73 10.96
C ASN A 55 -0.77 -5.08 9.82
N THR A 56 -1.13 -6.34 9.75
CA THR A 56 -1.88 -6.83 8.60
C THR A 56 -3.28 -6.23 8.55
N ASP A 57 -3.86 -5.87 9.69
CA ASP A 57 -5.18 -5.27 9.68
C ASP A 57 -5.16 -3.89 9.04
N ARG A 58 -4.13 -3.11 9.32
CA ARG A 58 -4.01 -1.79 8.70
C ARG A 58 -3.76 -1.90 7.21
N ILE A 59 -2.92 -2.86 6.82
CA ILE A 59 -2.65 -3.06 5.39
C ILE A 59 -3.93 -3.51 4.68
N ALA A 60 -4.68 -4.42 5.29
CA ALA A 60 -5.92 -4.87 4.69
C ALA A 60 -6.95 -3.74 4.61
N SER A 61 -6.98 -2.87 5.59
CA SER A 61 -7.87 -1.72 5.56
C SER A 61 -7.55 -0.83 4.36
N LEU A 62 -6.26 -0.57 4.14
CA LEU A 62 -5.84 0.26 3.03
C LEU A 62 -6.25 -0.36 1.70
N THR A 63 -5.88 -1.61 1.47
CA THR A 63 -6.13 -2.23 0.17
C THR A 63 -7.63 -2.45 -0.04
N GLY A 64 -8.37 -2.76 1.03
CA GLY A 64 -9.80 -2.97 0.91
C GLY A 64 -10.53 -1.69 0.55
N LYS A 65 -10.13 -0.57 1.14
CA LYS A 65 -10.77 0.69 0.82
C LYS A 65 -10.48 1.13 -0.60
N ILE A 66 -9.25 0.91 -1.07
CA ILE A 66 -8.93 1.26 -2.45
C ILE A 66 -9.70 0.34 -3.40
N GLY A 67 -9.79 -0.94 -3.06
CA GLY A 67 -10.45 -1.89 -3.92
C GLY A 67 -11.93 -1.62 -4.11
N LYS A 68 -12.54 -0.86 -3.20
CA LYS A 68 -13.95 -0.52 -3.33
C LYS A 68 -14.19 0.71 -4.18
N LEU A 69 -13.15 1.45 -4.54
CA LEU A 69 -13.32 2.62 -5.36
C LEU A 69 -13.37 2.24 -6.82
N LYS A 70 -14.28 2.85 -7.55
CA LYS A 70 -14.34 2.64 -8.97
C LYS A 70 -13.15 3.32 -9.62
N GLY A 71 -12.55 2.69 -10.58
CA GLY A 71 -11.48 3.29 -11.36
C GLY A 71 -10.09 2.89 -10.93
N PHE A 72 -9.96 1.94 -10.00
CA PHE A 72 -8.65 1.50 -9.57
C PHE A 72 -8.61 0.00 -9.51
N GLU A 73 -7.48 -0.55 -9.92
CA GLU A 73 -7.19 -1.95 -9.72
C GLU A 73 -6.07 -2.01 -8.69
N VAL A 74 -6.22 -2.84 -7.67
CA VAL A 74 -5.21 -2.90 -6.61
C VAL A 74 -4.78 -4.33 -6.43
N LYS A 75 -3.46 -4.52 -6.32
CA LYS A 75 -2.86 -5.81 -6.04
C LYS A 75 -1.86 -5.62 -4.93
N SER A 76 -1.75 -6.57 -4.04
CA SER A 76 -0.81 -6.44 -2.94
C SER A 76 -0.15 -7.76 -2.66
N VAL A 77 1.05 -7.67 -2.13
CA VAL A 77 1.83 -8.82 -1.74
C VAL A 77 2.42 -8.52 -0.38
N LEU A 78 2.34 -9.46 0.54
CA LEU A 78 2.99 -9.32 1.84
C LEU A 78 4.17 -10.25 1.89
N SER A 79 5.27 -9.75 2.43
CA SER A 79 6.45 -10.59 2.56
C SER A 79 6.24 -11.53 3.72
N LYS A 80 7.07 -12.56 3.79
CA LYS A 80 7.07 -13.42 4.94
C LYS A 80 7.81 -12.82 6.12
N TYR A 81 8.54 -11.74 5.89
CA TYR A 81 9.26 -11.08 6.97
C TYR A 81 8.25 -10.48 7.95
N VAL A 82 8.43 -10.77 9.20
CA VAL A 82 7.55 -10.30 10.25
C VAL A 82 8.39 -9.64 11.31
N GLU A 83 7.99 -8.47 11.73
CA GLU A 83 8.65 -7.78 12.82
C GLU A 83 7.67 -7.70 13.97
N ASP A 84 8.14 -8.11 15.15
CA ASP A 84 7.30 -8.08 16.29
C ASP A 84 7.62 -6.87 17.09
N ASP A 85 6.66 -5.96 17.21
CA ASP A 85 6.90 -4.75 17.87
C ASP A 85 7.34 -4.94 19.26
N GLY A 86 8.40 -4.48 19.62
CA GLY A 86 8.88 -4.59 20.94
C GLY A 86 9.61 -5.75 21.33
N GLU A 87 9.92 -6.64 20.60
CA GLU A 87 10.60 -7.67 20.95
C GLU A 87 11.82 -7.73 20.58
N ASN A 88 12.45 -8.18 20.57
CA ASN A 88 13.65 -8.23 20.37
C ASN A 88 14.10 -8.36 19.25
N ASN A 89 14.73 -8.18 18.98
CA ASN A 89 15.17 -8.06 17.94
C ASN A 89 16.24 -8.68 17.50
N GLU A 90 16.69 -9.34 18.05
CA GLU A 90 17.80 -9.89 17.72
C GLU A 90 17.65 -10.52 16.54
N VAL A 91 16.78 -10.69 16.17
CA VAL A 91 16.60 -11.33 15.12
C VAL A 91 17.17 -10.85 14.02
N ALA A 92 17.44 -9.84 14.02
CA ALA A 92 17.94 -9.37 12.99
C ALA A 92 19.01 -9.92 12.40
N GLU A 93 19.61 -10.63 12.87
CA GLU A 93 20.67 -10.97 12.35
C GLU A 93 20.53 -11.76 11.34
N HIS A 94 19.95 -12.04 10.86
CA HIS A 94 20.04 -12.85 9.87
C HIS A 94 20.17 -12.40 8.79
#